data_a04e9bad4434fe61b88588fc8b0109fb
#
_entry.id   a04e9bad4434fe61b88588fc8b0109fb
#
_cell.length_a   1.000
_cell.length_b   1.000
_cell.length_c   1.000
_cell.angle_alpha   90.00
_cell.angle_beta   90.00
_cell.angle_gamma   90.00
#
_symmetry.space_group_name_H-M   'P 1'
#
loop_
_entity.id
_entity.type
_entity.pdbx_description
1 polymer ?
#
loop_
_entity_poly.entity_id
_entity_poly.type
_entity_poly.pdbx_seq_one_letter_code
_entity_poly.pdbx_strand_id
1 'polypeptide(L)'
;IVNKEMYTFLDRSDKSLTLRPEGTAGVSRAYVENKMYVEPGLKKLFYFEQMFRCERPQAGRYRAFTQFGVEALGPGSAYLDADVINMGYLFLQYLGIDKVKVVVNSIGSKEARKVYEEALKAYFEQHIENMCDDCKERIKKNPLRILDCKVDAKSEIMANAPKITDYLSESDNEYFKKVLTSLDVLGVNYVVDPKLVRGLDYYNHTVFEFIYDDESSN
;
A
#
# COMPACT_ATOMS: atom_id res chain seq x y z
N ILE A 1 -10.79 4.01 2.02
CA ILE A 1 -10.84 5.48 1.93
C ILE A 1 -12.23 5.92 1.47
N VAL A 2 -12.67 5.49 0.28
CA VAL A 2 -13.89 6.02 -0.37
C VAL A 2 -15.14 6.00 0.51
N ASN A 3 -15.38 4.93 1.26
CA ASN A 3 -16.64 4.75 2.00
C ASN A 3 -16.64 5.29 3.45
N LYS A 4 -15.49 5.67 4.01
CA LYS A 4 -15.40 6.02 5.44
C LYS A 4 -14.59 7.28 5.73
N GLU A 5 -13.71 7.68 4.82
CA GLU A 5 -12.68 8.69 5.10
C GLU A 5 -12.76 9.92 4.20
N MET A 6 -13.68 9.95 3.23
CA MET A 6 -13.86 11.09 2.34
C MET A 6 -14.80 12.12 2.94
N TYR A 7 -14.43 13.39 2.86
CA TYR A 7 -15.34 14.50 3.10
C TYR A 7 -16.08 14.81 1.81
N THR A 8 -17.37 14.49 1.77
CA THR A 8 -18.26 14.77 0.65
C THR A 8 -19.41 15.65 1.11
N PHE A 9 -19.72 16.70 0.36
CA PHE A 9 -20.78 17.66 0.65
C PHE A 9 -21.39 18.21 -0.65
N LEU A 10 -22.53 18.88 -0.55
CA LEU A 10 -23.17 19.54 -1.69
C LEU A 10 -22.79 21.01 -1.70
N ASP A 11 -22.55 21.58 -2.89
CA ASP A 11 -22.44 23.01 -3.06
C ASP A 11 -23.81 23.68 -3.11
N ARG A 12 -23.84 25.04 -3.31
CA ARG A 12 -25.08 25.80 -3.38
C ARG A 12 -25.97 25.43 -4.57
N SER A 13 -25.47 24.66 -5.52
CA SER A 13 -26.16 24.20 -6.73
C SER A 13 -26.49 22.72 -6.67
N ASP A 14 -26.45 22.11 -5.47
CA ASP A 14 -26.65 20.67 -5.21
C ASP A 14 -25.66 19.77 -5.94
N LYS A 15 -24.50 20.30 -6.35
CA LYS A 15 -23.44 19.53 -6.94
C LYS A 15 -22.58 18.89 -5.85
N SER A 16 -22.37 17.57 -5.96
CA SER A 16 -21.50 16.84 -5.03
C SER A 16 -20.03 17.24 -5.21
N LEU A 17 -19.41 17.66 -4.13
CA LEU A 17 -17.99 17.98 -4.02
C LEU A 17 -17.33 17.06 -2.99
N THR A 18 -16.09 16.68 -3.27
CA THR A 18 -15.30 15.85 -2.36
C THR A 18 -13.91 16.45 -2.18
N LEU A 19 -13.50 16.59 -0.92
CA LEU A 19 -12.11 16.96 -0.63
C LEU A 19 -11.20 15.76 -0.94
N ARG A 20 -10.06 16.04 -1.57
CA ARG A 20 -9.12 15.00 -2.00
C ARG A 20 -8.52 14.25 -0.79
N PRO A 21 -8.68 12.92 -0.70
CA PRO A 21 -8.11 12.12 0.38
C PRO A 21 -6.70 11.60 0.09
N GLU A 22 -6.27 11.67 -1.19
CA GLU A 22 -4.99 11.19 -1.69
C GLU A 22 -4.67 11.82 -3.06
N GLY A 23 -3.42 11.71 -3.53
CA GLY A 23 -2.97 12.37 -4.76
C GLY A 23 -3.00 11.50 -6.01
N THR A 24 -2.82 10.19 -5.88
CA THR A 24 -2.66 9.26 -7.01
C THR A 24 -3.83 9.30 -7.99
N ALA A 25 -5.08 9.33 -7.50
CA ALA A 25 -6.25 9.42 -8.36
C ALA A 25 -6.27 10.71 -9.19
N GLY A 26 -5.84 11.84 -8.59
CA GLY A 26 -5.72 13.13 -9.29
C GLY A 26 -4.67 13.10 -10.39
N VAL A 27 -3.50 12.52 -10.11
CA VAL A 27 -2.41 12.37 -11.09
C VAL A 27 -2.82 11.42 -12.20
N SER A 28 -3.45 10.28 -11.88
CA SER A 28 -3.94 9.32 -12.87
C SER A 28 -4.96 9.95 -13.81
N ARG A 29 -5.87 10.78 -13.28
CA ARG A 29 -6.82 11.54 -14.09
C ARG A 29 -6.11 12.54 -14.99
N ALA A 30 -5.17 13.32 -14.46
CA ALA A 30 -4.38 14.26 -15.27
C ALA A 30 -3.63 13.56 -16.40
N TYR A 31 -3.05 12.37 -16.11
CA TYR A 31 -2.37 11.55 -17.11
C TYR A 31 -3.30 11.15 -18.26
N VAL A 32 -4.54 10.73 -17.95
CA VAL A 32 -5.54 10.32 -18.95
C VAL A 32 -6.11 11.52 -19.71
N GLU A 33 -6.54 12.57 -19.00
CA GLU A 33 -7.17 13.76 -19.61
C GLU A 33 -6.21 14.52 -20.54
N ASN A 34 -4.93 14.60 -20.18
CA ASN A 34 -3.90 15.22 -21.03
C ASN A 34 -3.28 14.25 -22.03
N LYS A 35 -3.79 13.02 -22.14
CA LYS A 35 -3.33 12.00 -23.10
C LYS A 35 -1.82 11.74 -23.02
N MET A 36 -1.23 11.82 -21.82
CA MET A 36 0.22 11.66 -21.64
C MET A 36 0.72 10.26 -22.06
N TYR A 37 -0.20 9.29 -22.14
CA TYR A 37 0.07 7.93 -22.62
C TYR A 37 0.33 7.83 -24.13
N VAL A 38 -0.02 8.86 -24.90
CA VAL A 38 0.20 8.88 -26.37
C VAL A 38 1.70 8.96 -26.69
N GLU A 39 2.45 9.69 -25.88
CA GLU A 39 3.90 9.71 -26.00
C GLU A 39 4.49 8.50 -25.30
N PRO A 40 5.20 7.61 -25.99
CA PRO A 40 5.81 6.44 -25.38
C PRO A 40 6.85 6.84 -24.32
N GLY A 41 7.04 5.98 -23.34
CA GLY A 41 8.06 6.13 -22.32
C GLY A 41 7.51 6.43 -20.92
N LEU A 42 8.43 6.46 -19.97
CA LEU A 42 8.15 6.68 -18.56
C LEU A 42 7.83 8.15 -18.29
N LYS A 43 6.72 8.41 -17.62
CA LYS A 43 6.35 9.74 -17.08
C LYS A 43 6.58 9.73 -15.58
N LYS A 44 7.54 10.54 -15.11
CA LYS A 44 7.81 10.74 -13.67
C LYS A 44 7.14 12.04 -13.24
N LEU A 45 6.16 11.95 -12.38
CA LEU A 45 5.38 13.06 -11.86
C LEU A 45 5.52 13.13 -10.34
N PHE A 46 5.30 14.29 -9.76
CA PHE A 46 5.22 14.45 -8.32
C PHE A 46 4.11 15.43 -7.95
N TYR A 47 3.66 15.38 -6.71
CA TYR A 47 2.76 16.36 -6.12
C TYR A 47 3.18 16.71 -4.70
N PHE A 48 2.83 17.91 -4.29
CA PHE A 48 3.00 18.39 -2.92
C PHE A 48 1.75 19.19 -2.58
N GLU A 49 0.79 18.54 -1.91
CA GLU A 49 -0.55 19.07 -1.79
C GLU A 49 -1.19 18.73 -0.44
N GLN A 50 -2.16 19.55 -0.06
CA GLN A 50 -2.97 19.28 1.12
C GLN A 50 -4.03 18.21 0.82
N MET A 51 -4.11 17.21 1.71
CA MET A 51 -5.07 16.11 1.67
C MET A 51 -6.00 16.17 2.88
N PHE A 52 -7.17 15.55 2.74
CA PHE A 52 -8.23 15.58 3.74
C PHE A 52 -8.80 14.19 3.96
N ARG A 53 -8.79 13.72 5.22
CA ARG A 53 -9.38 12.43 5.58
C ARG A 53 -10.22 12.56 6.85
N CYS A 54 -11.45 12.02 6.80
CA CYS A 54 -12.34 11.96 7.95
C CYS A 54 -11.94 10.81 8.88
N GLU A 55 -10.73 10.88 9.40
CA GLU A 55 -10.20 9.91 10.34
C GLU A 55 -10.39 10.37 11.79
N ARG A 56 -10.33 9.41 12.74
CA ARG A 56 -10.23 9.74 14.15
C ARG A 56 -8.85 10.35 14.42
N PRO A 57 -8.79 11.61 14.88
CA PRO A 57 -7.51 12.26 15.14
C PRO A 57 -6.71 11.52 16.22
N GLN A 58 -5.41 11.37 15.97
CA GLN A 58 -4.45 10.84 16.95
C GLN A 58 -3.06 11.39 16.63
N ALA A 59 -2.06 11.12 17.46
CA ALA A 59 -0.69 11.54 17.19
C ALA A 59 -0.24 11.06 15.79
N GLY A 60 0.28 11.98 14.99
CA GLY A 60 0.72 11.71 13.62
C GLY A 60 -0.40 11.52 12.59
N ARG A 61 -1.70 11.59 12.95
CA ARG A 61 -2.83 11.51 12.03
C ARG A 61 -3.75 12.71 12.16
N TYR A 62 -3.70 13.58 11.17
CA TYR A 62 -4.52 14.78 11.08
C TYR A 62 -5.61 14.61 10.02
N ARG A 63 -6.72 15.33 10.18
CA ARG A 63 -7.80 15.37 9.19
C ARG A 63 -7.44 16.20 7.96
N ALA A 64 -6.57 17.18 8.12
CA ALA A 64 -5.94 17.92 7.04
C ALA A 64 -4.42 17.78 7.21
N PHE A 65 -3.73 17.36 6.17
CA PHE A 65 -2.29 17.11 6.20
C PHE A 65 -1.69 17.34 4.81
N THR A 66 -0.42 17.69 4.75
CA THR A 66 0.30 17.82 3.50
C THR A 66 0.91 16.48 3.12
N GLN A 67 0.76 16.10 1.87
CA GLN A 67 1.36 14.90 1.30
C GLN A 67 2.28 15.28 0.14
N PHE A 68 3.52 14.80 0.20
CA PHE A 68 4.40 14.71 -0.95
C PHE A 68 4.26 13.31 -1.54
N GLY A 69 4.11 13.21 -2.84
CA GLY A 69 4.02 11.93 -3.53
C GLY A 69 4.67 11.98 -4.88
N VAL A 70 5.09 10.82 -5.36
CA VAL A 70 5.66 10.62 -6.69
C VAL A 70 4.93 9.51 -7.40
N GLU A 71 4.79 9.65 -8.69
CA GLU A 71 4.11 8.72 -9.56
C GLU A 71 5.00 8.45 -10.77
N ALA A 72 5.28 7.17 -11.02
CA ALA A 72 6.01 6.71 -12.19
C ALA A 72 5.03 5.94 -13.09
N LEU A 73 4.57 6.59 -14.16
CA LEU A 73 3.54 6.09 -15.06
C LEU A 73 4.14 5.65 -16.40
N GLY A 74 3.82 4.43 -16.81
CA GLY A 74 4.33 3.85 -18.07
C GLY A 74 4.47 2.34 -17.99
N PRO A 75 5.46 1.75 -18.66
CA PRO A 75 5.67 0.30 -18.63
C PRO A 75 6.02 -0.18 -17.22
N GLY A 76 5.33 -1.22 -16.76
CA GLY A 76 5.64 -1.88 -15.49
C GLY A 76 7.04 -2.50 -15.51
N SER A 77 7.84 -2.25 -14.47
CA SER A 77 9.20 -2.76 -14.36
C SER A 77 9.61 -2.94 -12.90
N ALA A 78 10.15 -4.10 -12.59
CA ALA A 78 10.73 -4.37 -11.28
C ALA A 78 11.86 -3.39 -10.90
N TYR A 79 12.63 -2.94 -11.89
CA TYR A 79 13.68 -1.93 -11.67
C TYR A 79 13.09 -0.57 -11.31
N LEU A 80 11.93 -0.23 -11.88
CA LEU A 80 11.25 1.03 -11.56
C LEU A 80 10.68 1.01 -10.15
N ASP A 81 10.14 -0.11 -9.69
CA ASP A 81 9.69 -0.27 -8.31
C ASP A 81 10.85 -0.05 -7.34
N ALA A 82 12.01 -0.68 -7.62
CA ALA A 82 13.20 -0.51 -6.80
C ALA A 82 13.74 0.95 -6.84
N ASP A 83 13.68 1.63 -8.01
CA ASP A 83 14.09 3.04 -8.16
C ASP A 83 13.21 3.97 -7.30
N VAL A 84 11.89 3.75 -7.31
CA VAL A 84 10.94 4.53 -6.48
C VAL A 84 11.18 4.29 -4.99
N ILE A 85 11.40 3.03 -4.59
CA ILE A 85 11.72 2.69 -3.19
C ILE A 85 13.04 3.37 -2.78
N ASN A 86 14.09 3.24 -3.58
CA ASN A 86 15.39 3.85 -3.31
C ASN A 86 15.31 5.37 -3.22
N MET A 87 14.56 6.00 -4.11
CA MET A 87 14.33 7.45 -4.05
C MET A 87 13.72 7.87 -2.71
N GLY A 88 12.68 7.16 -2.25
CA GLY A 88 12.06 7.44 -0.94
C GLY A 88 13.04 7.21 0.22
N TYR A 89 13.84 6.13 0.15
CA TYR A 89 14.86 5.80 1.14
C TYR A 89 15.93 6.91 1.23
N LEU A 90 16.49 7.33 0.10
CA LEU A 90 17.46 8.41 0.03
C LEU A 90 16.86 9.76 0.49
N PHE A 91 15.61 10.03 0.12
CA PHE A 91 14.94 11.26 0.55
C PHE A 91 14.84 11.35 2.09
N LEU A 92 14.51 10.25 2.76
CA LEU A 92 14.48 10.22 4.22
C LEU A 92 15.88 10.40 4.84
N GLN A 93 16.91 9.80 4.24
CA GLN A 93 18.29 10.00 4.67
C GLN A 93 18.74 11.46 4.50
N TYR A 94 18.41 12.13 3.38
CA TYR A 94 18.69 13.55 3.17
C TYR A 94 18.00 14.46 4.20
N LEU A 95 16.88 14.03 4.76
CA LEU A 95 16.23 14.72 5.86
C LEU A 95 16.85 14.42 7.23
N GLY A 96 17.91 13.64 7.30
CA GLY A 96 18.57 13.23 8.55
C GLY A 96 17.79 12.14 9.33
N ILE A 97 16.90 11.41 8.63
CA ILE A 97 16.16 10.28 9.20
C ILE A 97 16.89 9.00 8.84
N ASP A 98 17.99 8.72 9.56
CA ASP A 98 18.91 7.63 9.21
C ASP A 98 18.45 6.24 9.68
N LYS A 99 17.64 6.19 10.75
CA LYS A 99 17.11 4.93 11.31
C LYS A 99 15.85 4.46 10.57
N VAL A 100 15.95 4.31 9.25
CA VAL A 100 14.84 3.86 8.42
C VAL A 100 15.18 2.52 7.81
N LYS A 101 14.21 1.59 7.89
CA LYS A 101 14.21 0.37 7.09
C LYS A 101 12.98 0.32 6.20
N VAL A 102 13.12 -0.28 5.05
CA VAL A 102 12.02 -0.56 4.15
C VAL A 102 11.42 -1.91 4.51
N VAL A 103 10.12 -1.94 4.72
CA VAL A 103 9.38 -3.21 4.73
C VAL A 103 8.78 -3.39 3.36
N VAL A 104 9.05 -4.51 2.72
CA VAL A 104 8.63 -4.79 1.34
C VAL A 104 7.93 -6.14 1.26
N ASN A 105 6.93 -6.24 0.39
CA ASN A 105 6.25 -7.48 0.06
C ASN A 105 5.80 -7.47 -1.41
N SER A 106 5.44 -8.63 -1.92
CA SER A 106 4.68 -8.77 -3.16
C SER A 106 3.27 -9.23 -2.84
N ILE A 107 2.27 -8.55 -3.39
CA ILE A 107 0.88 -9.01 -3.38
C ILE A 107 0.49 -9.66 -4.71
N GLY A 108 1.47 -9.90 -5.57
CA GLY A 108 1.32 -10.57 -6.85
C GLY A 108 0.48 -9.84 -7.88
N SER A 109 0.23 -10.52 -8.97
CA SER A 109 -0.73 -10.13 -9.98
C SER A 109 -2.17 -10.17 -9.43
N LYS A 110 -3.11 -9.61 -10.17
CA LYS A 110 -4.53 -9.63 -9.81
C LYS A 110 -5.06 -11.07 -9.70
N GLU A 111 -4.57 -11.95 -10.55
CA GLU A 111 -4.93 -13.37 -10.61
C GLU A 111 -4.40 -14.10 -9.37
N ALA A 112 -3.13 -13.97 -9.04
CA ALA A 112 -2.52 -14.56 -7.86
C ALA A 112 -3.20 -14.07 -6.57
N ARG A 113 -3.47 -12.76 -6.50
CA ARG A 113 -4.17 -12.16 -5.36
C ARG A 113 -5.57 -12.74 -5.15
N LYS A 114 -6.33 -12.98 -6.22
CA LYS A 114 -7.66 -13.56 -6.13
C LYS A 114 -7.63 -14.96 -5.51
N VAL A 115 -6.70 -15.80 -5.96
CA VAL A 115 -6.52 -17.15 -5.39
C VAL A 115 -6.14 -17.07 -3.91
N TYR A 116 -5.25 -16.14 -3.57
CA TYR A 116 -4.86 -15.93 -2.18
C TYR A 116 -6.00 -15.41 -1.30
N GLU A 117 -6.82 -14.48 -1.79
CA GLU A 117 -8.00 -13.98 -1.08
C GLU A 117 -9.00 -15.12 -0.77
N GLU A 118 -9.20 -16.04 -1.70
CA GLU A 118 -10.03 -17.23 -1.50
C GLU A 118 -9.45 -18.16 -0.43
N ALA A 119 -8.13 -18.39 -0.46
CA ALA A 119 -7.44 -19.20 0.55
C ALA A 119 -7.48 -18.55 1.94
N LEU A 120 -7.26 -17.23 2.04
CA LEU A 120 -7.39 -16.49 3.29
C LEU A 120 -8.80 -16.57 3.85
N LYS A 121 -9.79 -16.38 2.99
CA LYS A 121 -11.19 -16.47 3.38
C LYS A 121 -11.52 -17.85 3.94
N ALA A 122 -11.15 -18.90 3.23
CA ALA A 122 -11.39 -20.28 3.68
C ALA A 122 -10.68 -20.59 5.01
N TYR A 123 -9.46 -20.07 5.21
CA TYR A 123 -8.73 -20.23 6.45
C TYR A 123 -9.40 -19.48 7.61
N PHE A 124 -9.69 -18.19 7.44
CA PHE A 124 -10.26 -17.39 8.52
C PHE A 124 -11.70 -17.75 8.85
N GLU A 125 -12.50 -18.27 7.90
CA GLU A 125 -13.85 -18.78 8.17
C GLU A 125 -13.86 -19.88 9.23
N GLN A 126 -12.84 -20.73 9.27
CA GLN A 126 -12.69 -21.80 10.27
C GLN A 126 -12.38 -21.27 11.68
N HIS A 127 -11.87 -20.04 11.78
CA HIS A 127 -11.42 -19.43 13.03
C HIS A 127 -12.22 -18.18 13.43
N ILE A 128 -13.26 -17.84 12.67
CA ILE A 128 -13.93 -16.53 12.75
C ILE A 128 -14.53 -16.24 14.12
N GLU A 129 -15.03 -17.27 14.82
CA GLU A 129 -15.61 -17.11 16.14
C GLU A 129 -14.60 -16.62 17.20
N ASN A 130 -13.31 -16.90 16.99
CA ASN A 130 -12.23 -16.53 17.89
C ASN A 130 -11.55 -15.21 17.50
N MET A 131 -12.10 -14.49 16.52
CA MET A 131 -11.55 -13.23 16.02
C MET A 131 -12.38 -12.02 16.44
N CYS A 132 -11.77 -10.84 16.42
CA CYS A 132 -12.45 -9.60 16.77
C CYS A 132 -13.57 -9.23 15.79
N ASP A 133 -14.52 -8.41 16.22
CA ASP A 133 -15.69 -8.03 15.41
C ASP A 133 -15.30 -7.32 14.11
N ASP A 134 -14.23 -6.53 14.11
CA ASP A 134 -13.71 -5.92 12.88
C ASP A 134 -13.25 -6.96 11.86
N CYS A 135 -12.65 -8.07 12.31
CA CYS A 135 -12.23 -9.16 11.45
C CYS A 135 -13.43 -9.95 10.90
N LYS A 136 -14.49 -10.14 11.70
CA LYS A 136 -15.76 -10.72 11.26
C LYS A 136 -16.44 -9.92 10.15
N GLU A 137 -16.27 -8.60 10.14
CA GLU A 137 -16.76 -7.76 9.05
C GLU A 137 -15.82 -7.72 7.84
N ARG A 138 -14.50 -7.75 8.09
CA ARG A 138 -13.47 -7.70 7.02
C ARG A 138 -13.50 -8.92 6.14
N ILE A 139 -13.75 -10.10 6.70
CA ILE A 139 -13.81 -11.37 5.95
C ILE A 139 -14.88 -11.34 4.83
N LYS A 140 -15.97 -10.59 5.04
CA LYS A 140 -17.05 -10.44 4.06
C LYS A 140 -16.73 -9.47 2.94
N LYS A 141 -15.86 -8.49 3.21
CA LYS A 141 -15.59 -7.36 2.31
C LYS A 141 -14.23 -7.46 1.61
N ASN A 142 -13.19 -7.71 2.39
CA ASN A 142 -11.82 -7.84 1.91
C ASN A 142 -10.99 -8.61 2.94
N PRO A 143 -10.78 -9.94 2.74
CA PRO A 143 -10.03 -10.79 3.66
C PRO A 143 -8.58 -10.33 3.90
N LEU A 144 -7.93 -9.70 2.91
CA LEU A 144 -6.57 -9.17 3.06
C LEU A 144 -6.45 -8.17 4.22
N ARG A 145 -7.51 -7.41 4.50
CA ARG A 145 -7.51 -6.45 5.61
C ARG A 145 -7.50 -7.09 7.00
N ILE A 146 -7.72 -8.39 7.09
CA ILE A 146 -7.58 -9.14 8.34
C ILE A 146 -6.11 -9.15 8.77
N LEU A 147 -5.19 -9.28 7.82
CA LEU A 147 -3.75 -9.29 8.06
C LEU A 147 -3.23 -7.97 8.71
N ASP A 148 -3.95 -6.87 8.49
CA ASP A 148 -3.68 -5.55 9.08
C ASP A 148 -4.45 -5.31 10.40
N CYS A 149 -4.94 -6.37 11.05
CA CYS A 149 -5.66 -6.25 12.32
C CYS A 149 -4.71 -6.08 13.49
N LYS A 150 -4.84 -4.97 14.21
CA LYS A 150 -4.02 -4.70 15.40
C LYS A 150 -4.44 -5.51 16.63
N VAL A 151 -5.71 -5.91 16.71
CA VAL A 151 -6.26 -6.66 17.84
C VAL A 151 -5.78 -8.11 17.78
N ASP A 152 -5.96 -8.75 16.62
CA ASP A 152 -5.63 -10.16 16.42
C ASP A 152 -4.18 -10.41 15.99
N ALA A 153 -3.37 -9.35 15.78
CA ALA A 153 -2.01 -9.40 15.21
C ALA A 153 -1.08 -10.42 15.87
N LYS A 154 -1.22 -10.60 17.19
CA LYS A 154 -0.37 -11.51 18.01
C LYS A 154 -0.99 -12.90 18.21
N SER A 155 -2.15 -13.20 17.62
CA SER A 155 -2.82 -14.50 17.77
C SER A 155 -2.10 -15.60 16.98
N GLU A 156 -2.20 -16.84 17.44
CA GLU A 156 -1.72 -18.00 16.69
C GLU A 156 -2.43 -18.17 15.34
N ILE A 157 -3.72 -17.77 15.26
CA ILE A 157 -4.49 -17.75 14.03
C ILE A 157 -3.79 -16.86 13.00
N MET A 158 -3.37 -15.66 13.41
CA MET A 158 -2.67 -14.73 12.52
C MET A 158 -1.25 -15.20 12.18
N ALA A 159 -0.57 -15.89 13.11
CA ALA A 159 0.77 -16.43 12.87
C ALA A 159 0.76 -17.55 11.80
N ASN A 160 -0.29 -18.38 11.79
CA ASN A 160 -0.46 -19.51 10.90
C ASN A 160 -1.25 -19.21 9.62
N ALA A 161 -1.65 -17.94 9.41
CA ALA A 161 -2.37 -17.56 8.21
C ALA A 161 -1.56 -17.84 6.93
N PRO A 162 -2.20 -18.26 5.84
CA PRO A 162 -1.57 -18.43 4.55
C PRO A 162 -0.75 -17.20 4.16
N LYS A 163 0.40 -17.40 3.53
CA LYS A 163 1.27 -16.32 3.06
C LYS A 163 1.07 -16.10 1.57
N ILE A 164 1.02 -14.87 1.12
CA ILE A 164 0.89 -14.53 -0.31
C ILE A 164 1.99 -15.16 -1.16
N THR A 165 3.20 -15.29 -0.59
CA THR A 165 4.35 -15.89 -1.27
C THR A 165 4.13 -17.30 -1.77
N ASP A 166 3.20 -18.04 -1.16
CA ASP A 166 2.88 -19.44 -1.53
C ASP A 166 1.88 -19.53 -2.70
N TYR A 167 1.33 -18.35 -3.10
CA TYR A 167 0.31 -18.22 -4.15
C TYR A 167 0.80 -17.39 -5.35
N LEU A 168 2.01 -16.87 -5.31
CA LEU A 168 2.61 -16.14 -6.42
C LEU A 168 2.87 -17.07 -7.61
N SER A 169 2.55 -16.60 -8.80
CA SER A 169 2.96 -17.27 -10.03
C SER A 169 4.48 -17.26 -10.19
N GLU A 170 5.02 -18.09 -11.08
CA GLU A 170 6.44 -18.07 -11.40
C GLU A 170 6.90 -16.68 -11.88
N SER A 171 6.10 -16.03 -12.73
CA SER A 171 6.37 -14.67 -13.20
C SER A 171 6.31 -13.62 -12.09
N ASP A 172 5.37 -13.72 -11.14
CA ASP A 172 5.31 -12.83 -9.98
C ASP A 172 6.54 -13.00 -9.07
N ASN A 173 6.96 -14.26 -8.85
CA ASN A 173 8.16 -14.57 -8.08
C ASN A 173 9.43 -14.01 -8.73
N GLU A 174 9.58 -14.20 -10.05
CA GLU A 174 10.69 -13.61 -10.80
C GLU A 174 10.69 -12.08 -10.75
N TYR A 175 9.51 -11.46 -10.88
CA TYR A 175 9.38 -10.03 -10.76
C TYR A 175 9.85 -9.53 -9.39
N PHE A 176 9.33 -10.14 -8.33
CA PHE A 176 9.68 -9.75 -6.97
C PHE A 176 11.16 -10.00 -6.65
N LYS A 177 11.72 -11.11 -7.11
CA LYS A 177 13.16 -11.38 -7.01
C LYS A 177 14.02 -10.30 -7.68
N LYS A 178 13.60 -9.80 -8.86
CA LYS A 178 14.29 -8.68 -9.53
C LYS A 178 14.22 -7.39 -8.71
N VAL A 179 13.08 -7.10 -8.06
CA VAL A 179 12.98 -5.97 -7.13
C VAL A 179 13.98 -6.09 -6.01
N LEU A 180 13.98 -7.24 -5.29
CA LEU A 180 14.87 -7.45 -4.14
C LEU A 180 16.35 -7.38 -4.55
N THR A 181 16.73 -8.04 -5.64
CA THR A 181 18.12 -7.96 -6.16
C THR A 181 18.52 -6.52 -6.49
N SER A 182 17.59 -5.71 -7.03
CA SER A 182 17.86 -4.31 -7.33
C SER A 182 18.03 -3.48 -6.06
N LEU A 183 17.25 -3.73 -5.02
CA LEU A 183 17.40 -3.08 -3.72
C LEU A 183 18.75 -3.44 -3.06
N ASP A 184 19.19 -4.70 -3.18
CA ASP A 184 20.51 -5.14 -2.70
C ASP A 184 21.64 -4.36 -3.39
N VAL A 185 21.56 -4.23 -4.72
CA VAL A 185 22.56 -3.47 -5.52
C VAL A 185 22.57 -1.98 -5.15
N LEU A 186 21.40 -1.42 -4.85
CA LEU A 186 21.24 -0.02 -4.45
C LEU A 186 21.63 0.23 -2.98
N GLY A 187 21.92 -0.81 -2.21
CA GLY A 187 22.27 -0.70 -0.79
C GLY A 187 21.12 -0.27 0.12
N VAL A 188 19.88 -0.51 -0.29
CA VAL A 188 18.70 -0.19 0.51
C VAL A 188 18.55 -1.20 1.65
N ASN A 189 18.43 -0.72 2.89
CA ASN A 189 18.13 -1.58 4.03
C ASN A 189 16.65 -1.97 4.03
N TYR A 190 16.35 -3.24 3.79
CA TYR A 190 14.96 -3.73 3.74
C TYR A 190 14.76 -5.06 4.47
N VAL A 191 13.50 -5.34 4.80
CA VAL A 191 13.03 -6.65 5.26
C VAL A 191 11.80 -7.05 4.44
N VAL A 192 11.66 -8.33 4.16
CA VAL A 192 10.46 -8.89 3.51
C VAL A 192 9.47 -9.28 4.60
N ASP A 193 8.26 -8.71 4.57
CA ASP A 193 7.16 -9.08 5.46
C ASP A 193 5.96 -9.59 4.65
N PRO A 194 5.70 -10.89 4.61
CA PRO A 194 4.60 -11.48 3.87
C PRO A 194 3.21 -11.06 4.38
N LYS A 195 3.12 -10.39 5.54
CA LYS A 195 1.88 -9.83 6.10
C LYS A 195 1.64 -8.39 5.66
N LEU A 196 2.64 -7.73 5.07
CA LEU A 196 2.46 -6.36 4.60
C LEU A 196 1.43 -6.33 3.47
N VAL A 197 0.31 -5.67 3.71
CA VAL A 197 -0.75 -5.36 2.75
C VAL A 197 -1.04 -3.87 2.75
N ARG A 198 -1.72 -3.37 1.72
CA ARG A 198 -2.05 -1.94 1.60
C ARG A 198 -3.57 -1.72 1.59
N GLY A 199 -3.97 -0.53 2.01
CA GLY A 199 -5.37 -0.18 2.22
C GLY A 199 -6.18 0.13 0.95
N LEU A 200 -5.58 0.10 -0.24
CA LEU A 200 -6.24 0.42 -1.51
C LEU A 200 -6.27 -0.81 -2.42
N ASP A 201 -7.41 -1.07 -3.03
CA ASP A 201 -7.67 -2.30 -3.80
C ASP A 201 -6.99 -2.32 -5.18
N TYR A 202 -6.47 -1.20 -5.65
CA TYR A 202 -5.80 -1.10 -6.95
C TYR A 202 -4.31 -1.47 -6.95
N TYR A 203 -3.71 -1.72 -5.77
CA TYR A 203 -2.33 -2.18 -5.69
C TYR A 203 -2.16 -3.56 -6.32
N ASN A 204 -1.00 -3.78 -6.95
CA ASN A 204 -0.53 -5.07 -7.44
C ASN A 204 1.00 -5.14 -7.31
N HIS A 205 1.57 -6.33 -7.47
CA HIS A 205 3.00 -6.61 -7.38
C HIS A 205 3.63 -6.06 -6.08
N THR A 206 4.57 -5.14 -6.19
CA THR A 206 5.36 -4.65 -5.06
C THR A 206 4.58 -3.68 -4.17
N VAL A 207 4.61 -3.95 -2.87
CA VAL A 207 4.13 -3.03 -1.83
C VAL A 207 5.24 -2.78 -0.82
N PHE A 208 5.31 -1.58 -0.27
CA PHE A 208 6.36 -1.21 0.68
C PHE A 208 5.92 -0.14 1.67
N GLU A 209 6.63 -0.06 2.78
CA GLU A 209 6.53 1.00 3.79
C GLU A 209 7.91 1.36 4.32
N PHE A 210 8.10 2.61 4.69
CA PHE A 210 9.27 3.06 5.43
C PHE A 210 8.93 3.07 6.92
N ILE A 211 9.70 2.33 7.70
CA ILE A 211 9.52 2.24 9.15
C ILE A 211 10.72 2.87 9.83
N TYR A 212 10.45 3.81 10.74
CA TYR A 212 11.47 4.34 11.62
C TYR A 212 11.77 3.30 12.71
N ASP A 213 13.02 2.86 12.78
CA ASP A 213 13.48 1.83 13.71
C ASP A 213 13.95 2.53 14.99
N ASP A 214 12.99 2.90 15.85
CA ASP A 214 13.28 3.45 17.16
C ASP A 214 13.40 2.32 18.18
N GLU A 215 14.63 1.96 18.51
CA GLU A 215 14.93 0.95 19.54
C GLU A 215 14.40 1.35 20.94
N SER A 216 13.93 2.60 21.11
CA SER A 216 13.38 3.11 22.36
C SER A 216 11.89 2.79 22.55
N SER A 217 11.23 2.14 21.59
CA SER A 217 9.79 1.86 21.58
C SER A 217 9.42 0.43 22.00
N ASN A 218 10.30 -0.28 22.70
CA ASN A 218 10.04 -1.59 23.31
C ASN A 218 9.56 -1.49 24.74
#